data_2b63c6418359767eaa5fed5cea994437
#
_entry.id   2b63c6418359767eaa5fed5cea994437
#
_cell.length_a   1.000
_cell.length_b   1.000
_cell.length_c   1.000
_cell.angle_alpha   90.00
_cell.angle_beta   90.00
_cell.angle_gamma   90.00
#
_symmetry.space_group_name_H-M   'P 1'
#
loop_
_entity.id
_entity.type
_entity.pdbx_description
1 polymer ?
#
loop_
_entity_poly.entity_id
_entity_poly.type
_entity_poly.pdbx_seq_one_letter_code
_entity_poly.pdbx_strand_id
1 'polypeptide(L)'
;KMSLYIGTNYHPHDWPKERWEKDFQLMKEAGFDTVRLGHLCWDSYEPEDGVYTFEWFDQVMELCVKYKLNVILDVSMHPAPIWVHKLCPGCNVGGKNGAPQAPLRRYMDDVSDPEYQKYALRFAEKIVSRYKNHPALFAFGLCNELGAGYPSYSEASKKRFQKWLEKKYKTIKALNHAWATQRWSRKLSSFEDVAMQVNEYEIGAPEAWLDMRRFFSDGIADFITELAETVEQNAPGKAHTSNHFAEYETLGFDYLKAASGFVDYPGIGFYPGYGNRESMGFWKTGSWYMKRIAETGKPMWCIEFVTGGFGIHHAAMGMNRMYAFWCLLHRMQMMLGWTWRSMLNGEEQYLTGMLNHDGRPNENYREYQWIASDFRKLEKYGFPYLPQPEIAVSYSYDSELMAAYAKMQYRMPYSNNLAIAHRILEERNLNYNVVDLHQMTEQYQILIIPGEIVMDHEQENTVREFVKNGGTAIMTGYSAWVKETGQVFDTSRPGNLTDVFGIEIVGYQRTAGMEVSEKEEQKLRRNPANGRELLKVREKWIDVDYYEQIKATDAEVLQREETHQIPAITRNRYGKGAAYYLFCETEPELLGEVLDECCREKSMQSVVTPQGVIGRKIAENQ
;
A
#
# COMPACT_ATOMS: atom_id res chain seq x y z
N LYS A 1 -13.25 -24.69 -7.59
CA LYS A 1 -12.50 -24.85 -6.33
C LYS A 1 -11.32 -23.93 -6.38
N MET A 2 -11.24 -23.03 -5.44
CA MET A 2 -10.10 -22.13 -5.28
C MET A 2 -8.91 -22.92 -4.72
N SER A 3 -7.74 -22.82 -5.34
CA SER A 3 -6.51 -23.45 -4.87
C SER A 3 -5.68 -22.45 -4.06
N LEU A 4 -5.01 -22.94 -3.02
CA LEU A 4 -4.01 -22.19 -2.27
C LEU A 4 -2.62 -22.55 -2.79
N TYR A 5 -1.77 -21.58 -3.00
CA TYR A 5 -0.44 -21.76 -3.53
C TYR A 5 0.61 -21.37 -2.48
N ILE A 6 1.68 -22.15 -2.42
CA ILE A 6 2.82 -21.93 -1.52
C ILE A 6 4.12 -22.21 -2.23
N GLY A 7 5.10 -21.39 -2.01
CA GLY A 7 6.41 -21.56 -2.63
C GLY A 7 7.41 -20.49 -2.21
N THR A 8 8.28 -20.15 -3.13
CA THR A 8 9.39 -19.24 -2.85
C THR A 8 9.82 -18.43 -4.06
N ASN A 9 10.52 -17.34 -3.80
CA ASN A 9 11.32 -16.62 -4.79
C ASN A 9 12.70 -17.28 -4.89
N TYR A 10 13.18 -17.53 -6.10
CA TYR A 10 14.46 -18.20 -6.34
C TYR A 10 15.23 -17.51 -7.47
N HIS A 11 16.53 -17.32 -7.24
CA HIS A 11 17.48 -16.70 -8.18
C HIS A 11 18.51 -17.74 -8.62
N PRO A 12 18.21 -18.63 -9.58
CA PRO A 12 19.13 -19.69 -9.97
C PRO A 12 20.45 -19.15 -10.55
N HIS A 13 20.44 -17.96 -11.16
CA HIS A 13 21.65 -17.33 -11.71
C HIS A 13 22.71 -16.95 -10.64
N ASP A 14 22.32 -16.85 -9.36
CA ASP A 14 23.24 -16.60 -8.24
C ASP A 14 23.97 -17.86 -7.78
N TRP A 15 23.59 -19.03 -8.27
CA TRP A 15 24.07 -20.32 -7.77
C TRP A 15 24.68 -21.17 -8.88
N PRO A 16 25.69 -22.01 -8.55
CA PRO A 16 26.24 -22.97 -9.50
C PRO A 16 25.17 -23.90 -10.04
N LYS A 17 25.25 -24.24 -11.32
CA LYS A 17 24.26 -25.09 -12.03
C LYS A 17 24.05 -26.44 -11.35
N GLU A 18 25.11 -27.02 -10.78
CA GLU A 18 25.09 -28.30 -10.08
C GLU A 18 24.21 -28.28 -8.83
N ARG A 19 23.91 -27.08 -8.34
CA ARG A 19 23.04 -26.89 -7.17
C ARG A 19 21.56 -26.86 -7.54
N TRP A 20 21.19 -26.44 -8.75
CA TRP A 20 19.81 -26.16 -9.12
C TRP A 20 18.88 -27.36 -8.87
N GLU A 21 19.26 -28.54 -9.33
CA GLU A 21 18.42 -29.73 -9.17
C GLU A 21 18.14 -30.05 -7.71
N LYS A 22 19.16 -29.90 -6.84
CA LYS A 22 19.00 -30.12 -5.39
C LYS A 22 18.04 -29.11 -4.78
N ASP A 23 18.06 -27.87 -5.22
CA ASP A 23 17.16 -26.82 -4.74
C ASP A 23 15.70 -27.14 -5.14
N PHE A 24 15.44 -27.50 -6.39
CA PHE A 24 14.10 -27.92 -6.84
C PHE A 24 13.60 -29.17 -6.14
N GLN A 25 14.47 -30.14 -5.87
CA GLN A 25 14.13 -31.32 -5.07
C GLN A 25 13.68 -30.91 -3.66
N LEU A 26 14.43 -30.05 -2.98
CA LEU A 26 14.08 -29.56 -1.64
C LEU A 26 12.78 -28.75 -1.65
N MET A 27 12.52 -27.92 -2.67
CA MET A 27 11.23 -27.23 -2.81
C MET A 27 10.07 -28.22 -2.90
N LYS A 28 10.24 -29.31 -3.65
CA LYS A 28 9.22 -30.36 -3.75
C LYS A 28 9.04 -31.12 -2.44
N GLU A 29 10.12 -31.42 -1.73
CA GLU A 29 10.09 -32.04 -0.40
C GLU A 29 9.43 -31.12 0.65
N ALA A 30 9.51 -29.80 0.48
CA ALA A 30 8.79 -28.83 1.30
C ALA A 30 7.28 -28.78 1.02
N GLY A 31 6.81 -29.44 -0.04
CA GLY A 31 5.40 -29.41 -0.45
C GLY A 31 5.03 -28.17 -1.27
N PHE A 32 6.01 -27.48 -1.84
CA PHE A 32 5.77 -26.34 -2.71
C PHE A 32 5.17 -26.74 -4.04
N ASP A 33 4.32 -25.86 -4.56
CA ASP A 33 3.68 -25.98 -5.86
C ASP A 33 4.03 -24.84 -6.82
N THR A 34 4.62 -23.76 -6.33
CA THR A 34 4.88 -22.55 -7.10
C THR A 34 6.25 -21.96 -6.78
N VAL A 35 6.91 -21.43 -7.81
CA VAL A 35 8.18 -20.69 -7.69
C VAL A 35 8.12 -19.44 -8.55
N ARG A 36 8.62 -18.33 -8.02
CA ARG A 36 8.84 -17.09 -8.79
C ARG A 36 10.28 -17.04 -9.25
N LEU A 37 10.47 -16.82 -10.54
CA LEU A 37 11.77 -16.85 -11.22
C LEU A 37 11.94 -15.62 -12.12
N GLY A 38 13.18 -15.33 -12.46
CA GLY A 38 13.51 -14.41 -13.54
C GLY A 38 13.52 -12.93 -13.18
N HIS A 39 13.28 -12.55 -11.93
CA HIS A 39 13.30 -11.14 -11.57
C HIS A 39 14.72 -10.64 -11.22
N LEU A 40 14.95 -9.34 -11.44
CA LEU A 40 16.19 -8.61 -11.15
C LEU A 40 17.45 -9.18 -11.85
N CYS A 41 17.31 -9.74 -13.05
CA CYS A 41 18.41 -10.40 -13.76
C CYS A 41 18.38 -10.21 -15.28
N TRP A 42 17.99 -9.02 -15.75
CA TRP A 42 17.92 -8.72 -17.18
C TRP A 42 19.25 -9.00 -17.91
N ASP A 43 20.39 -8.60 -17.34
CA ASP A 43 21.71 -8.83 -17.92
C ASP A 43 22.09 -10.32 -18.06
N SER A 44 21.50 -11.20 -17.24
CA SER A 44 21.69 -12.65 -17.37
C SER A 44 21.00 -13.24 -18.60
N TYR A 45 20.01 -12.55 -19.13
CA TYR A 45 19.31 -12.91 -20.37
C TYR A 45 19.84 -12.16 -21.59
N GLU A 46 20.18 -10.90 -21.41
CA GLU A 46 20.68 -9.99 -22.45
C GLU A 46 21.96 -9.26 -21.96
N PRO A 47 23.12 -9.96 -21.97
CA PRO A 47 24.38 -9.41 -21.48
C PRO A 47 24.91 -8.24 -22.31
N GLU A 48 24.51 -8.14 -23.57
CA GLU A 48 24.81 -7.05 -24.48
C GLU A 48 23.58 -6.72 -25.32
N ASP A 49 23.50 -5.52 -25.87
CA ASP A 49 22.36 -5.06 -26.67
C ASP A 49 22.03 -6.03 -27.81
N GLY A 50 20.85 -6.65 -27.73
CA GLY A 50 20.34 -7.60 -28.73
C GLY A 50 20.99 -8.99 -28.69
N VAL A 51 21.89 -9.27 -27.77
CA VAL A 51 22.52 -10.59 -27.58
C VAL A 51 21.82 -11.31 -26.44
N TYR A 52 21.12 -12.40 -26.76
CA TYR A 52 20.32 -13.14 -25.80
C TYR A 52 20.94 -14.48 -25.43
N THR A 53 20.94 -14.82 -24.14
CA THR A 53 21.50 -16.05 -23.56
C THR A 53 20.43 -16.73 -22.68
N PHE A 54 19.44 -17.37 -23.31
CA PHE A 54 18.32 -18.01 -22.59
C PHE A 54 18.58 -19.47 -22.18
N GLU A 55 19.64 -20.12 -22.69
CA GLU A 55 19.88 -21.55 -22.55
C GLU A 55 20.01 -22.01 -21.09
N TRP A 56 20.55 -21.17 -20.24
CA TRP A 56 20.64 -21.46 -18.81
C TRP A 56 19.26 -21.49 -18.17
N PHE A 57 18.39 -20.56 -18.57
CA PHE A 57 17.05 -20.46 -18.00
C PHE A 57 16.09 -21.52 -18.55
N ASP A 58 16.27 -21.93 -19.83
CA ASP A 58 15.54 -23.08 -20.39
C ASP A 58 15.74 -24.32 -19.54
N GLN A 59 16.98 -24.57 -19.07
CA GLN A 59 17.28 -25.71 -18.18
C GLN A 59 16.57 -25.58 -16.83
N VAL A 60 16.48 -24.36 -16.28
CA VAL A 60 15.75 -24.09 -15.04
C VAL A 60 14.25 -24.37 -15.22
N MET A 61 13.68 -23.92 -16.34
CA MET A 61 12.27 -24.16 -16.67
C MET A 61 11.94 -25.64 -16.84
N GLU A 62 12.86 -26.44 -17.42
CA GLU A 62 12.71 -27.90 -17.51
C GLU A 62 12.76 -28.58 -16.12
N LEU A 63 13.56 -28.07 -15.19
CA LEU A 63 13.55 -28.54 -13.80
C LEU A 63 12.19 -28.25 -13.14
N CYS A 64 11.56 -27.11 -13.43
CA CYS A 64 10.22 -26.83 -12.93
C CYS A 64 9.18 -27.84 -13.43
N VAL A 65 9.25 -28.25 -14.70
CA VAL A 65 8.42 -29.33 -15.24
C VAL A 65 8.68 -30.64 -14.53
N LYS A 66 9.95 -31.02 -14.39
CA LYS A 66 10.37 -32.26 -13.72
C LYS A 66 9.82 -32.37 -12.29
N TYR A 67 9.90 -31.27 -11.53
CA TYR A 67 9.45 -31.22 -10.14
C TYR A 67 8.00 -30.73 -9.97
N LYS A 68 7.27 -30.52 -11.07
CA LYS A 68 5.85 -30.11 -11.09
C LYS A 68 5.61 -28.82 -10.29
N LEU A 69 6.40 -27.80 -10.56
CA LEU A 69 6.26 -26.46 -10.00
C LEU A 69 5.66 -25.52 -11.04
N ASN A 70 4.67 -24.74 -10.63
CA ASN A 70 4.16 -23.62 -11.38
C ASN A 70 5.17 -22.47 -11.35
N VAL A 71 5.35 -21.77 -12.44
CA VAL A 71 6.28 -20.66 -12.53
C VAL A 71 5.54 -19.33 -12.68
N ILE A 72 5.79 -18.41 -11.75
CA ILE A 72 5.59 -16.98 -11.98
C ILE A 72 6.88 -16.47 -12.63
N LEU A 73 6.83 -16.13 -13.91
CA LEU A 73 7.98 -15.64 -14.65
C LEU A 73 7.96 -14.12 -14.69
N ASP A 74 8.87 -13.49 -13.96
CA ASP A 74 9.00 -12.04 -14.02
C ASP A 74 9.60 -11.58 -15.35
N VAL A 75 8.96 -10.56 -15.92
CA VAL A 75 9.50 -9.79 -17.03
C VAL A 75 10.47 -8.78 -16.43
N SER A 76 11.72 -9.17 -16.33
CA SER A 76 12.75 -8.51 -15.53
C SER A 76 13.35 -7.28 -16.23
N MET A 77 12.56 -6.19 -16.39
CA MET A 77 13.01 -4.98 -17.06
C MET A 77 13.70 -3.97 -16.12
N HIS A 78 13.92 -4.33 -14.88
CA HIS A 78 14.59 -3.48 -13.89
C HIS A 78 15.24 -4.37 -12.81
N PRO A 79 16.43 -4.03 -12.29
CA PRO A 79 17.28 -2.94 -12.80
C PRO A 79 17.75 -3.21 -14.24
N ALA A 80 17.85 -2.13 -15.02
CA ALA A 80 18.39 -2.22 -16.37
C ALA A 80 19.89 -2.56 -16.34
N PRO A 81 20.39 -3.35 -17.30
CA PRO A 81 21.83 -3.62 -17.44
C PRO A 81 22.66 -2.34 -17.61
N ILE A 82 23.90 -2.37 -17.18
CA ILE A 82 24.81 -1.22 -17.31
C ILE A 82 24.97 -0.79 -18.77
N TRP A 83 24.86 -1.71 -19.74
CA TRP A 83 24.94 -1.36 -21.15
C TRP A 83 23.75 -0.47 -21.59
N VAL A 84 22.54 -0.65 -21.02
CA VAL A 84 21.41 0.25 -21.26
C VAL A 84 21.75 1.66 -20.79
N HIS A 85 22.26 1.82 -19.58
CA HIS A 85 22.65 3.12 -19.02
C HIS A 85 23.77 3.81 -19.83
N LYS A 86 24.63 3.03 -20.50
CA LYS A 86 25.65 3.57 -21.41
C LYS A 86 25.05 4.07 -22.72
N LEU A 87 24.09 3.34 -23.28
CA LEU A 87 23.42 3.70 -24.54
C LEU A 87 22.38 4.80 -24.34
N CYS A 88 21.76 4.85 -23.19
CA CYS A 88 20.69 5.76 -22.81
C CYS A 88 21.07 6.53 -21.55
N PRO A 89 21.94 7.55 -21.60
CA PRO A 89 22.32 8.32 -20.41
C PRO A 89 21.15 9.03 -19.71
N GLY A 90 20.06 9.31 -20.44
CA GLY A 90 18.83 9.90 -19.91
C GLY A 90 17.99 8.92 -19.08
N CYS A 91 18.27 7.62 -19.14
CA CYS A 91 17.49 6.63 -18.39
C CYS A 91 17.88 6.53 -16.90
N ASN A 92 18.87 7.28 -16.45
CA ASN A 92 19.20 7.35 -15.04
C ASN A 92 18.23 8.25 -14.29
N VAL A 93 17.75 7.79 -13.16
CA VAL A 93 16.93 8.62 -12.27
C VAL A 93 17.61 9.96 -12.01
N GLY A 94 16.92 11.05 -12.22
CA GLY A 94 17.38 12.39 -11.86
C GLY A 94 17.22 12.62 -10.35
N GLY A 95 18.30 13.02 -9.67
CA GLY A 95 18.23 13.45 -8.29
C GLY A 95 17.43 14.75 -8.14
N LYS A 96 17.20 15.22 -6.91
CA LYS A 96 16.43 16.45 -6.63
C LYS A 96 16.94 17.70 -7.36
N ASN A 97 18.23 17.74 -7.67
CA ASN A 97 18.86 18.80 -8.46
C ASN A 97 18.82 18.54 -9.99
N GLY A 98 18.13 17.50 -10.43
CA GLY A 98 18.04 17.09 -11.84
C GLY A 98 19.26 16.32 -12.35
N ALA A 99 20.34 16.19 -11.57
CA ALA A 99 21.53 15.47 -12.00
C ALA A 99 21.30 13.96 -12.07
N PRO A 100 21.75 13.28 -13.13
CA PRO A 100 21.63 11.84 -13.25
C PRO A 100 22.33 11.11 -12.09
N GLN A 101 21.64 10.15 -11.50
CA GLN A 101 22.21 9.30 -10.45
C GLN A 101 22.96 8.13 -11.07
N ALA A 102 24.06 7.72 -10.44
CA ALA A 102 24.79 6.55 -10.91
C ALA A 102 23.97 5.26 -10.69
N PRO A 103 23.98 4.30 -11.63
CA PRO A 103 23.25 3.04 -11.52
C PRO A 103 23.98 2.04 -10.60
N LEU A 104 24.19 2.40 -9.35
CA LEU A 104 24.93 1.60 -8.36
C LEU A 104 24.05 0.59 -7.60
N ARG A 105 22.73 0.73 -7.72
CA ARG A 105 21.74 -0.08 -7.01
C ARG A 105 20.46 -0.18 -7.84
N ARG A 106 19.57 -1.09 -7.49
CA ARG A 106 18.25 -1.19 -8.11
C ARG A 106 17.44 0.10 -7.91
N TYR A 107 16.40 0.33 -8.70
CA TYR A 107 15.54 1.53 -8.71
C TYR A 107 16.21 2.82 -9.21
N MET A 108 17.23 2.69 -10.06
CA MET A 108 17.89 3.83 -10.69
C MET A 108 17.46 4.07 -12.14
N ASP A 109 16.48 3.31 -12.62
CA ASP A 109 15.94 3.43 -13.98
C ASP A 109 14.81 4.46 -13.99
N ASP A 110 14.89 5.43 -14.90
CA ASP A 110 13.85 6.44 -15.07
C ASP A 110 12.76 5.93 -16.02
N VAL A 111 11.64 5.47 -15.45
CA VAL A 111 10.48 5.01 -16.22
C VAL A 111 9.84 6.13 -17.06
N SER A 112 10.20 7.38 -16.86
CA SER A 112 9.75 8.52 -17.70
C SER A 112 10.56 8.67 -18.98
N ASP A 113 11.73 8.05 -19.08
CA ASP A 113 12.58 8.16 -20.26
C ASP A 113 12.09 7.23 -21.38
N PRO A 114 11.78 7.76 -22.59
CA PRO A 114 11.22 6.96 -23.68
C PRO A 114 12.19 5.95 -24.27
N GLU A 115 13.52 6.21 -24.22
CA GLU A 115 14.50 5.25 -24.71
C GLU A 115 14.64 4.07 -23.73
N TYR A 116 14.62 4.31 -22.43
CA TYR A 116 14.53 3.25 -21.43
C TYR A 116 13.31 2.36 -21.68
N GLN A 117 12.13 2.98 -21.80
CA GLN A 117 10.89 2.24 -22.05
C GLN A 117 10.99 1.34 -23.29
N LYS A 118 11.58 1.84 -24.37
CA LYS A 118 11.81 1.09 -25.60
C LYS A 118 12.68 -0.16 -25.36
N TYR A 119 13.79 -0.04 -24.64
CA TYR A 119 14.64 -1.20 -24.29
C TYR A 119 13.91 -2.18 -23.38
N ALA A 120 13.22 -1.68 -22.37
CA ALA A 120 12.47 -2.49 -21.40
C ALA A 120 11.34 -3.31 -22.07
N LEU A 121 10.53 -2.66 -22.92
CA LEU A 121 9.44 -3.32 -23.63
C LEU A 121 9.95 -4.33 -24.67
N ARG A 122 11.04 -4.02 -25.39
CA ARG A 122 11.71 -4.97 -26.30
C ARG A 122 12.17 -6.23 -25.55
N PHE A 123 12.77 -6.06 -24.40
CA PHE A 123 13.21 -7.18 -23.58
C PHE A 123 12.01 -8.00 -23.06
N ALA A 124 10.96 -7.32 -22.59
CA ALA A 124 9.71 -7.96 -22.17
C ALA A 124 9.10 -8.82 -23.27
N GLU A 125 9.01 -8.29 -24.50
CA GLU A 125 8.54 -9.03 -25.67
C GLU A 125 9.32 -10.31 -25.92
N LYS A 126 10.65 -10.26 -25.78
CA LYS A 126 11.53 -11.42 -26.00
C LYS A 126 11.28 -12.54 -25.00
N ILE A 127 11.22 -12.22 -23.70
CA ILE A 127 10.93 -13.20 -22.65
C ILE A 127 9.55 -13.79 -22.83
N VAL A 128 8.53 -12.95 -23.01
CA VAL A 128 7.14 -13.39 -23.14
C VAL A 128 6.98 -14.31 -24.35
N SER A 129 7.48 -13.90 -25.52
CA SER A 129 7.39 -14.69 -26.76
C SER A 129 8.07 -16.06 -26.64
N ARG A 130 9.21 -16.14 -25.91
CA ARG A 130 9.92 -17.39 -25.72
C ARG A 130 9.18 -18.38 -24.82
N TYR A 131 8.63 -17.91 -23.69
CA TYR A 131 8.11 -18.82 -22.66
C TYR A 131 6.59 -18.95 -22.63
N LYS A 132 5.82 -18.21 -23.45
CA LYS A 132 4.35 -18.22 -23.45
C LYS A 132 3.68 -19.59 -23.53
N ASN A 133 4.32 -20.56 -24.17
CA ASN A 133 3.80 -21.92 -24.34
C ASN A 133 4.48 -22.94 -23.44
N HIS A 134 5.35 -22.50 -22.53
CA HIS A 134 6.09 -23.42 -21.67
C HIS A 134 5.14 -24.06 -20.64
N PRO A 135 5.16 -25.41 -20.47
CA PRO A 135 4.19 -26.12 -19.63
C PRO A 135 4.26 -25.75 -18.14
N ALA A 136 5.39 -25.30 -17.63
CA ALA A 136 5.52 -24.83 -16.26
C ALA A 136 5.03 -23.39 -16.05
N LEU A 137 4.84 -22.60 -17.12
CA LEU A 137 4.42 -21.20 -16.99
C LEU A 137 2.99 -21.09 -16.46
N PHE A 138 2.85 -20.46 -15.32
CA PHE A 138 1.57 -20.19 -14.67
C PHE A 138 1.10 -18.74 -14.93
N ALA A 139 1.96 -17.77 -14.68
CA ALA A 139 1.67 -16.36 -14.95
C ALA A 139 2.97 -15.58 -15.22
N PHE A 140 2.84 -14.40 -15.86
CA PHE A 140 3.92 -13.44 -15.95
C PHE A 140 3.89 -12.45 -14.78
N GLY A 141 5.05 -12.12 -14.23
CA GLY A 141 5.23 -11.01 -13.29
C GLY A 141 5.58 -9.72 -14.05
N LEU A 142 4.81 -8.65 -13.83
CA LEU A 142 4.98 -7.39 -14.56
C LEU A 142 6.05 -6.47 -13.99
N CYS A 143 6.86 -6.89 -13.15
CA CYS A 143 8.00 -6.22 -12.54
C CYS A 143 8.11 -6.45 -11.03
N ASN A 144 9.16 -5.92 -10.44
CA ASN A 144 9.41 -6.02 -9.01
C ASN A 144 9.38 -4.63 -8.37
N GLU A 145 8.53 -4.47 -7.35
CA GLU A 145 8.52 -3.30 -6.44
C GLU A 145 8.55 -1.94 -7.15
N LEU A 146 7.87 -1.80 -8.28
CA LEU A 146 7.65 -0.48 -8.87
C LEU A 146 6.94 0.41 -7.86
N GLY A 147 7.44 1.62 -7.69
CA GLY A 147 7.00 2.53 -6.65
C GLY A 147 7.90 2.56 -5.42
N ALA A 148 8.74 1.54 -5.18
CA ALA A 148 9.78 1.58 -4.16
C ALA A 148 11.00 2.43 -4.57
N GLY A 149 11.10 2.78 -5.85
CA GLY A 149 12.15 3.66 -6.38
C GLY A 149 11.94 5.13 -6.02
N TYR A 150 12.97 5.92 -6.23
CA TYR A 150 12.90 7.36 -6.03
C TYR A 150 12.17 8.04 -7.19
N PRO A 151 11.36 9.10 -6.94
CA PRO A 151 10.88 9.96 -8.01
C PRO A 151 12.06 10.51 -8.83
N SER A 152 11.92 10.50 -10.14
CA SER A 152 12.95 11.06 -11.02
C SER A 152 12.66 12.53 -11.32
N TYR A 153 13.64 13.40 -11.05
CA TYR A 153 13.59 14.82 -11.38
C TYR A 153 14.37 15.12 -12.66
N SER A 154 14.47 14.15 -13.56
CA SER A 154 15.14 14.27 -14.85
C SER A 154 14.43 15.27 -15.78
N GLU A 155 15.12 15.67 -16.84
CA GLU A 155 14.52 16.51 -17.89
C GLU A 155 13.38 15.78 -18.63
N ALA A 156 13.48 14.44 -18.79
CA ALA A 156 12.40 13.62 -19.35
C ALA A 156 11.14 13.66 -18.45
N SER A 157 11.31 13.46 -17.15
CA SER A 157 10.22 13.57 -16.17
C SER A 157 9.58 14.95 -16.19
N LYS A 158 10.40 16.02 -16.19
CA LYS A 158 9.90 17.39 -16.23
C LYS A 158 9.02 17.66 -17.47
N LYS A 159 9.48 17.25 -18.65
CA LYS A 159 8.68 17.41 -19.89
C LYS A 159 7.38 16.61 -19.85
N ARG A 160 7.40 15.41 -19.30
CA ARG A 160 6.16 14.62 -19.12
C ARG A 160 5.23 15.25 -18.08
N PHE A 161 5.78 15.80 -17.00
CA PHE A 161 4.98 16.49 -15.98
C PHE A 161 4.28 17.74 -16.55
N GLN A 162 4.97 18.55 -17.34
CA GLN A 162 4.39 19.71 -18.03
C GLN A 162 3.22 19.28 -18.93
N LYS A 163 3.36 18.23 -19.72
CA LYS A 163 2.28 17.67 -20.55
C LYS A 163 1.12 17.10 -19.71
N TRP A 164 1.44 16.43 -18.60
CA TRP A 164 0.42 15.92 -17.69
C TRP A 164 -0.43 17.04 -17.09
N LEU A 165 0.21 18.15 -16.69
CA LEU A 165 -0.48 19.35 -16.21
C LEU A 165 -1.33 20.01 -17.30
N GLU A 166 -0.81 20.11 -18.52
CA GLU A 166 -1.55 20.63 -19.67
C GLU A 166 -2.80 19.77 -19.96
N LYS A 167 -2.67 18.45 -19.91
CA LYS A 167 -3.81 17.52 -20.07
C LYS A 167 -4.83 17.69 -18.94
N LYS A 168 -4.39 17.88 -17.69
CA LYS A 168 -5.26 18.04 -16.52
C LYS A 168 -6.00 19.39 -16.51
N TYR A 169 -5.27 20.47 -16.66
CA TYR A 169 -5.79 21.83 -16.47
C TYR A 169 -6.25 22.54 -17.74
N LYS A 170 -5.85 22.07 -18.92
CA LYS A 170 -6.16 22.62 -20.25
C LYS A 170 -5.62 24.03 -20.50
N THR A 171 -5.59 24.90 -19.51
CA THR A 171 -5.09 26.27 -19.63
C THR A 171 -4.17 26.64 -18.47
N ILE A 172 -3.18 27.48 -18.74
CA ILE A 172 -2.28 27.99 -17.71
C ILE A 172 -3.02 28.84 -16.66
N LYS A 173 -4.13 29.45 -17.04
CA LYS A 173 -4.98 30.22 -16.12
C LYS A 173 -5.63 29.30 -15.08
N ALA A 174 -6.11 28.12 -15.50
CA ALA A 174 -6.70 27.13 -14.59
C ALA A 174 -5.63 26.54 -13.65
N LEU A 175 -4.43 26.23 -14.15
CA LEU A 175 -3.30 25.79 -13.33
C LEU A 175 -2.92 26.86 -12.29
N ASN A 176 -2.75 28.11 -12.71
CA ASN A 176 -2.42 29.21 -11.80
C ASN A 176 -3.48 29.37 -10.69
N HIS A 177 -4.75 29.20 -11.02
CA HIS A 177 -5.83 29.25 -10.03
C HIS A 177 -5.75 28.07 -9.04
N ALA A 178 -5.61 26.84 -9.55
CA ALA A 178 -5.53 25.63 -8.72
C ALA A 178 -4.30 25.63 -7.79
N TRP A 179 -3.17 26.14 -8.25
CA TRP A 179 -1.95 26.25 -7.46
C TRP A 179 -1.82 27.54 -6.66
N ALA A 180 -2.80 28.45 -6.73
CA ALA A 180 -2.78 29.76 -6.08
C ALA A 180 -1.46 30.54 -6.32
N THR A 181 -0.95 30.51 -7.53
CA THR A 181 0.40 31.00 -7.88
C THR A 181 0.57 32.52 -7.74
N GLN A 182 -0.53 33.30 -7.62
CA GLN A 182 -0.46 34.72 -7.28
C GLN A 182 0.17 34.94 -5.89
N ARG A 183 0.09 33.95 -5.01
CA ARG A 183 0.72 34.04 -3.69
C ARG A 183 2.23 34.01 -3.85
N TRP A 184 2.89 35.00 -3.27
CA TRP A 184 4.34 35.18 -3.32
C TRP A 184 4.93 35.32 -4.74
N SER A 185 4.13 35.86 -5.68
CA SER A 185 4.59 36.17 -7.04
C SER A 185 5.12 34.97 -7.84
N ARG A 186 4.39 33.87 -7.87
CA ARG A 186 4.75 32.65 -8.59
C ARG A 186 3.87 32.37 -9.81
N LYS A 187 3.18 33.39 -10.35
CA LYS A 187 2.32 33.23 -11.52
C LYS A 187 3.11 32.77 -12.73
N LEU A 188 2.65 31.69 -13.35
CA LEU A 188 3.22 31.09 -14.55
C LEU A 188 2.61 31.70 -15.80
N SER A 189 3.38 31.87 -16.87
CA SER A 189 2.94 32.37 -18.17
C SER A 189 2.59 31.23 -19.14
N SER A 190 3.24 30.09 -18.99
CA SER A 190 3.02 28.91 -19.82
C SER A 190 3.28 27.62 -19.01
N PHE A 191 2.96 26.46 -19.57
CA PHE A 191 3.27 25.17 -18.93
C PHE A 191 4.78 24.90 -18.93
N GLU A 192 5.55 25.44 -19.86
CA GLU A 192 7.00 25.32 -19.90
C GLU A 192 7.70 26.03 -18.73
N ASP A 193 7.04 26.99 -18.10
CA ASP A 193 7.57 27.67 -16.91
C ASP A 193 7.54 26.75 -15.66
N VAL A 194 6.81 25.62 -15.72
CA VAL A 194 6.71 24.70 -14.59
C VAL A 194 8.03 24.01 -14.35
N ALA A 195 8.59 24.22 -13.16
CA ALA A 195 9.70 23.42 -12.63
C ALA A 195 9.18 22.27 -11.76
N MET A 196 9.93 21.19 -11.66
CA MET A 196 9.68 20.17 -10.64
C MET A 196 10.17 20.67 -9.28
N GLN A 197 9.55 20.19 -8.20
CA GLN A 197 9.94 20.55 -6.83
C GLN A 197 11.26 19.88 -6.46
N VAL A 198 12.34 20.61 -6.53
CA VAL A 198 13.71 20.09 -6.36
C VAL A 198 14.51 20.81 -5.26
N ASN A 199 13.83 21.62 -4.43
CA ASN A 199 14.51 22.34 -3.37
C ASN A 199 14.75 21.42 -2.15
N GLU A 200 15.96 21.41 -1.64
CA GLU A 200 16.33 20.63 -0.45
C GLU A 200 15.84 21.26 0.85
N TYR A 201 15.60 22.56 0.84
CA TYR A 201 15.24 23.34 2.03
C TYR A 201 13.74 23.61 2.14
N GLU A 202 13.05 23.65 1.01
CA GLU A 202 11.61 23.92 0.94
C GLU A 202 10.94 22.95 -0.03
N ILE A 203 9.85 22.36 0.37
CA ILE A 203 9.08 21.43 -0.45
C ILE A 203 8.12 22.13 -1.44
N GLY A 204 8.04 23.47 -1.38
CA GLY A 204 7.17 24.28 -2.23
C GLY A 204 5.71 24.29 -1.80
N ALA A 205 4.84 24.76 -2.67
CA ALA A 205 3.40 24.82 -2.41
C ALA A 205 2.78 23.40 -2.39
N PRO A 206 1.87 23.10 -1.44
CA PRO A 206 1.25 21.79 -1.33
C PRO A 206 0.51 21.36 -2.59
N GLU A 207 -0.12 22.29 -3.30
CA GLU A 207 -0.85 22.04 -4.53
C GLU A 207 0.06 21.52 -5.65
N ALA A 208 1.20 22.15 -5.86
CA ALA A 208 2.19 21.76 -6.86
C ALA A 208 2.87 20.43 -6.48
N TRP A 209 3.18 20.25 -5.19
CA TRP A 209 3.76 19.02 -4.69
C TRP A 209 2.80 17.84 -4.85
N LEU A 210 1.53 18.00 -4.53
CA LEU A 210 0.50 16.97 -4.67
C LEU A 210 0.35 16.54 -6.12
N ASP A 211 0.28 17.48 -7.06
CA ASP A 211 0.21 17.16 -8.49
C ASP A 211 1.47 16.47 -9.01
N MET A 212 2.65 16.86 -8.54
CA MET A 212 3.89 16.18 -8.88
C MET A 212 3.89 14.71 -8.40
N ARG A 213 3.39 14.44 -7.19
CA ARG A 213 3.27 13.08 -6.65
C ARG A 213 2.24 12.24 -7.41
N ARG A 214 1.10 12.82 -7.78
CA ARG A 214 0.11 12.19 -8.64
C ARG A 214 0.68 11.85 -10.01
N PHE A 215 1.45 12.76 -10.59
CA PHE A 215 2.16 12.52 -11.85
C PHE A 215 3.10 11.33 -11.77
N PHE A 216 3.90 11.20 -10.72
CA PHE A 216 4.77 10.04 -10.54
C PHE A 216 3.97 8.73 -10.39
N SER A 217 2.89 8.76 -9.64
CA SER A 217 1.97 7.62 -9.51
C SER A 217 1.37 7.20 -10.84
N ASP A 218 0.84 8.16 -11.59
CA ASP A 218 0.26 7.91 -12.92
C ASP A 218 1.30 7.37 -13.90
N GLY A 219 2.54 7.89 -13.87
CA GLY A 219 3.63 7.43 -14.72
C GLY A 219 4.03 5.98 -14.48
N ILE A 220 4.03 5.54 -13.22
CA ILE A 220 4.26 4.13 -12.88
C ILE A 220 3.09 3.26 -13.35
N ALA A 221 1.86 3.68 -13.12
CA ALA A 221 0.68 2.96 -13.56
C ALA A 221 0.61 2.82 -15.09
N ASP A 222 0.94 3.87 -15.83
CA ASP A 222 1.02 3.86 -17.28
C ASP A 222 2.06 2.84 -17.77
N PHE A 223 3.25 2.82 -17.17
CA PHE A 223 4.32 1.90 -17.55
C PHE A 223 3.95 0.43 -17.27
N ILE A 224 3.31 0.13 -16.15
CA ILE A 224 2.81 -1.22 -15.85
C ILE A 224 1.73 -1.61 -16.86
N THR A 225 0.87 -0.68 -17.26
CA THR A 225 -0.15 -0.92 -18.29
C THR A 225 0.48 -1.30 -19.63
N GLU A 226 1.51 -0.58 -20.08
CA GLU A 226 2.25 -0.90 -21.31
C GLU A 226 2.91 -2.30 -21.25
N LEU A 227 3.40 -2.70 -20.08
CA LEU A 227 3.93 -4.05 -19.86
C LEU A 227 2.84 -5.11 -19.95
N ALA A 228 1.69 -4.89 -19.31
CA ALA A 228 0.57 -5.80 -19.37
C ALA A 228 0.05 -5.94 -20.81
N GLU A 229 -0.03 -4.85 -21.57
CA GLU A 229 -0.37 -4.86 -22.98
C GLU A 229 0.66 -5.63 -23.82
N THR A 230 1.95 -5.49 -23.51
CA THR A 230 3.02 -6.25 -24.17
C THR A 230 2.87 -7.75 -23.91
N VAL A 231 2.52 -8.14 -22.68
CA VAL A 231 2.20 -9.55 -22.36
C VAL A 231 1.01 -10.03 -23.16
N GLU A 232 -0.10 -9.30 -23.15
CA GLU A 232 -1.33 -9.70 -23.85
C GLU A 232 -1.13 -9.80 -25.38
N GLN A 233 -0.39 -8.87 -25.99
CA GLN A 233 -0.10 -8.90 -27.42
C GLN A 233 0.75 -10.12 -27.83
N ASN A 234 1.70 -10.54 -27.00
CA ASN A 234 2.64 -11.61 -27.30
C ASN A 234 2.20 -12.99 -26.76
N ALA A 235 1.38 -13.02 -25.72
CA ALA A 235 0.85 -14.20 -25.06
C ALA A 235 -0.63 -14.02 -24.67
N PRO A 236 -1.55 -13.94 -25.66
CA PRO A 236 -2.96 -13.65 -25.39
C PRO A 236 -3.58 -14.61 -24.38
N GLY A 237 -4.30 -14.08 -23.40
CA GLY A 237 -4.99 -14.84 -22.37
C GLY A 237 -4.08 -15.49 -21.31
N LYS A 238 -2.79 -15.17 -21.30
CA LYS A 238 -1.90 -15.57 -20.21
C LYS A 238 -2.05 -14.62 -19.03
N ALA A 239 -2.23 -15.20 -17.84
CA ALA A 239 -2.37 -14.45 -16.62
C ALA A 239 -1.11 -13.64 -16.29
N HIS A 240 -1.30 -12.49 -15.65
CA HIS A 240 -0.21 -11.67 -15.15
C HIS A 240 -0.50 -11.15 -13.74
N THR A 241 0.57 -10.94 -13.00
CA THR A 241 0.61 -10.37 -11.67
C THR A 241 1.67 -9.28 -11.58
N SER A 242 1.69 -8.56 -10.51
CA SER A 242 2.74 -7.58 -10.21
C SER A 242 3.09 -7.60 -8.74
N ASN A 243 4.30 -7.20 -8.38
CA ASN A 243 4.72 -7.07 -6.99
C ASN A 243 4.98 -5.60 -6.66
N HIS A 244 4.31 -5.08 -5.66
CA HIS A 244 4.42 -3.69 -5.25
C HIS A 244 4.53 -3.53 -3.75
N PHE A 245 5.28 -2.51 -3.34
CA PHE A 245 5.18 -1.94 -2.01
C PHE A 245 4.15 -0.83 -1.99
N ALA A 246 3.23 -0.94 -1.08
CA ALA A 246 2.21 0.05 -0.84
C ALA A 246 2.55 1.10 0.19
N GLU A 247 3.56 0.84 0.95
CA GLU A 247 3.72 1.41 2.29
C GLU A 247 4.54 2.67 2.33
N TYR A 248 5.03 3.14 1.20
CA TYR A 248 5.90 4.30 1.19
C TYR A 248 5.09 5.54 0.83
N GLU A 249 4.57 6.21 1.85
CA GLU A 249 3.87 7.50 1.75
C GLU A 249 4.56 8.49 0.79
N THR A 250 5.87 8.40 0.67
CA THR A 250 6.66 9.29 -0.18
C THR A 250 7.20 8.65 -1.46
N LEU A 251 7.25 7.33 -1.54
CA LEU A 251 7.85 6.59 -2.65
C LEU A 251 6.85 5.74 -3.44
N GLY A 252 5.71 5.43 -2.86
CA GLY A 252 4.70 4.57 -3.48
C GLY A 252 3.93 5.21 -4.63
N PHE A 253 2.96 4.46 -5.13
CA PHE A 253 2.00 4.93 -6.12
C PHE A 253 0.60 4.36 -5.80
N ASP A 254 -0.43 4.90 -6.43
CA ASP A 254 -1.79 4.43 -6.24
C ASP A 254 -2.00 3.07 -6.92
N TYR A 255 -1.68 2.02 -6.18
CA TYR A 255 -1.75 0.65 -6.68
C TYR A 255 -3.18 0.18 -6.98
N LEU A 256 -4.17 0.65 -6.23
CA LEU A 256 -5.57 0.27 -6.50
C LEU A 256 -6.00 0.74 -7.89
N LYS A 257 -5.68 1.98 -8.24
CA LYS A 257 -5.92 2.53 -9.58
C LYS A 257 -5.25 1.69 -10.67
N ALA A 258 -4.01 1.26 -10.43
CA ALA A 258 -3.29 0.38 -11.34
C ALA A 258 -3.87 -1.04 -11.36
N ALA A 259 -4.12 -1.64 -10.20
CA ALA A 259 -4.56 -3.02 -10.10
C ALA A 259 -5.98 -3.26 -10.62
N SER A 260 -6.88 -2.29 -10.47
CA SER A 260 -8.29 -2.44 -10.87
C SER A 260 -8.48 -2.60 -12.38
N GLY A 261 -7.60 -2.01 -13.19
CA GLY A 261 -7.76 -1.92 -14.63
C GLY A 261 -7.13 -3.07 -15.42
N PHE A 262 -5.94 -3.56 -15.06
CA PHE A 262 -5.16 -4.41 -15.97
C PHE A 262 -4.42 -5.59 -15.33
N VAL A 263 -4.32 -5.69 -14.01
CA VAL A 263 -3.64 -6.81 -13.36
C VAL A 263 -4.65 -7.91 -13.04
N ASP A 264 -4.43 -9.14 -13.54
CA ASP A 264 -5.33 -10.28 -13.28
C ASP A 264 -5.28 -10.71 -11.82
N TYR A 265 -4.07 -10.76 -11.27
CA TYR A 265 -3.80 -11.17 -9.89
C TYR A 265 -2.98 -10.09 -9.19
N PRO A 266 -3.61 -9.13 -8.51
CA PRO A 266 -2.89 -8.14 -7.74
C PRO A 266 -1.93 -8.80 -6.74
N GLY A 267 -0.66 -8.41 -6.80
CA GLY A 267 0.40 -8.98 -5.96
C GLY A 267 1.00 -7.93 -5.03
N ILE A 268 1.38 -8.35 -3.85
CA ILE A 268 2.07 -7.50 -2.87
C ILE A 268 3.26 -8.21 -2.24
N GLY A 269 4.18 -7.43 -1.67
CA GLY A 269 5.12 -7.86 -0.66
C GLY A 269 4.51 -7.70 0.74
N PHE A 270 4.68 -8.69 1.60
CA PHE A 270 4.24 -8.63 3.00
C PHE A 270 5.42 -8.86 3.94
N TYR A 271 5.91 -7.78 4.52
CA TYR A 271 7.02 -7.74 5.46
C TYR A 271 6.59 -7.06 6.76
N PRO A 272 5.80 -7.75 7.61
CA PRO A 272 5.43 -7.21 8.91
C PRO A 272 6.69 -7.01 9.73
N GLY A 273 6.82 -5.84 10.34
CA GLY A 273 8.01 -5.47 11.11
C GLY A 273 8.34 -6.51 12.18
N TYR A 274 9.55 -7.03 12.13
CA TYR A 274 10.06 -7.87 13.20
C TYR A 274 10.44 -7.01 14.38
N GLY A 275 9.79 -7.14 15.47
CA GLY A 275 10.47 -6.66 16.67
C GLY A 275 9.66 -5.78 17.48
N ASN A 276 8.73 -5.22 17.53
CA ASN A 276 8.00 -4.65 18.65
C ASN A 276 6.51 -4.92 18.55
N ARG A 277 6.01 -5.85 19.36
CA ARG A 277 4.57 -6.15 19.43
C ARG A 277 3.70 -4.92 19.73
N GLU A 278 4.32 -3.89 20.30
CA GLU A 278 3.68 -2.60 20.56
C GLU A 278 3.82 -1.63 19.37
N SER A 279 4.65 -1.96 18.37
CA SER A 279 4.81 -1.08 17.22
C SER A 279 3.56 -1.13 16.34
N MET A 280 3.02 0.03 16.05
CA MET A 280 1.97 0.19 15.03
C MET A 280 2.42 -0.29 13.64
N GLY A 281 3.69 -0.64 13.48
CA GLY A 281 4.28 -1.16 12.26
C GLY A 281 3.49 -2.34 11.67
N PHE A 282 3.16 -3.35 12.47
CA PHE A 282 2.38 -4.49 12.02
C PHE A 282 1.01 -4.07 11.43
N TRP A 283 0.31 -3.17 12.11
CA TRP A 283 -0.99 -2.68 11.68
C TRP A 283 -0.91 -1.69 10.51
N LYS A 284 0.22 -0.98 10.38
CA LYS A 284 0.47 -0.06 9.27
C LYS A 284 0.82 -0.78 7.97
N THR A 285 1.58 -1.87 8.04
CA THR A 285 2.27 -2.41 6.87
C THR A 285 1.52 -3.52 6.15
N GLY A 286 0.50 -4.10 6.72
CA GLY A 286 -0.02 -5.32 6.15
C GLY A 286 -1.50 -5.32 5.85
N SER A 287 -2.30 -5.16 6.89
CA SER A 287 -3.72 -5.51 6.78
C SER A 287 -4.54 -4.54 5.94
N TRP A 288 -4.37 -3.24 6.14
CA TRP A 288 -5.19 -2.26 5.41
C TRP A 288 -4.95 -2.31 3.90
N TYR A 289 -3.73 -2.54 3.50
CA TYR A 289 -3.38 -2.62 2.09
C TYR A 289 -3.95 -3.87 1.40
N MET A 290 -3.87 -5.02 2.05
CA MET A 290 -4.53 -6.24 1.58
C MET A 290 -6.04 -6.04 1.45
N LYS A 291 -6.65 -5.36 2.41
CA LYS A 291 -8.08 -5.04 2.41
C LYS A 291 -8.46 -4.08 1.28
N ARG A 292 -7.61 -3.09 0.99
CA ARG A 292 -7.81 -2.17 -0.12
C ARG A 292 -7.81 -2.90 -1.47
N ILE A 293 -6.85 -3.78 -1.70
CA ILE A 293 -6.80 -4.55 -2.94
C ILE A 293 -8.01 -5.49 -3.09
N ALA A 294 -8.55 -5.98 -1.97
CA ALA A 294 -9.73 -6.85 -1.97
C ALA A 294 -10.95 -6.21 -2.66
N GLU A 295 -11.05 -4.86 -2.69
CA GLU A 295 -12.11 -4.13 -3.41
C GLU A 295 -12.10 -4.39 -4.93
N THR A 296 -10.98 -4.79 -5.50
CA THR A 296 -10.92 -5.16 -6.93
C THR A 296 -11.75 -6.40 -7.25
N GLY A 297 -12.13 -7.19 -6.25
CA GLY A 297 -12.79 -8.48 -6.42
C GLY A 297 -11.90 -9.56 -7.05
N LYS A 298 -10.65 -9.24 -7.35
CA LYS A 298 -9.68 -10.14 -7.98
C LYS A 298 -9.01 -11.03 -6.94
N PRO A 299 -8.59 -12.25 -7.31
CA PRO A 299 -7.75 -13.09 -6.46
C PRO A 299 -6.41 -12.39 -6.19
N MET A 300 -5.98 -12.37 -4.93
CA MET A 300 -4.78 -11.65 -4.50
C MET A 300 -3.64 -12.62 -4.17
N TRP A 301 -2.41 -12.21 -4.51
CA TRP A 301 -1.21 -13.00 -4.28
C TRP A 301 -0.20 -12.25 -3.43
N CYS A 302 0.37 -12.92 -2.43
CA CYS A 302 1.55 -12.45 -1.72
C CYS A 302 2.78 -12.96 -2.47
N ILE A 303 3.29 -12.15 -3.38
CA ILE A 303 4.40 -12.49 -4.27
C ILE A 303 5.74 -12.51 -3.54
N GLU A 304 5.85 -11.68 -2.49
CA GLU A 304 6.96 -11.73 -1.56
C GLU A 304 6.44 -11.81 -0.14
N PHE A 305 6.69 -12.93 0.49
CA PHE A 305 6.29 -13.19 1.87
C PHE A 305 7.53 -13.40 2.73
N VAL A 306 7.53 -12.78 3.88
CA VAL A 306 8.68 -12.84 4.80
C VAL A 306 9.05 -14.28 5.19
N THR A 307 10.35 -14.62 5.13
CA THR A 307 10.88 -15.92 5.61
C THR A 307 11.70 -15.79 6.87
N GLY A 308 12.54 -14.77 6.92
CA GLY A 308 13.46 -14.53 8.03
C GLY A 308 13.45 -13.06 8.43
N GLY A 309 14.38 -12.64 9.27
CA GLY A 309 14.51 -11.25 9.68
C GLY A 309 15.40 -10.45 8.74
N PHE A 310 15.21 -9.14 8.75
CA PHE A 310 16.22 -8.21 8.24
C PHE A 310 17.37 -8.13 9.25
N GLY A 311 18.34 -9.01 9.08
CA GLY A 311 19.45 -9.21 9.98
C GLY A 311 19.89 -10.68 10.01
N ILE A 312 21.02 -10.99 10.62
CA ILE A 312 21.51 -12.37 10.72
C ILE A 312 20.76 -13.13 11.83
N HIS A 313 19.46 -13.32 11.64
CA HIS A 313 18.62 -14.10 12.57
C HIS A 313 17.43 -14.71 11.83
N HIS A 314 16.90 -15.78 12.38
CA HIS A 314 15.66 -16.38 11.90
C HIS A 314 14.46 -15.72 12.58
N ALA A 315 13.30 -15.81 11.93
CA ALA A 315 12.04 -15.47 12.58
C ALA A 315 11.82 -16.37 13.80
N ALA A 316 11.12 -15.87 14.82
CA ALA A 316 10.71 -16.72 15.94
C ALA A 316 9.81 -17.86 15.43
N MET A 317 10.02 -19.05 15.98
CA MET A 317 9.25 -20.25 15.59
C MET A 317 7.75 -20.00 15.69
N GLY A 318 7.01 -20.35 14.63
CA GLY A 318 5.58 -20.11 14.52
C GLY A 318 5.19 -18.75 13.92
N MET A 319 6.12 -17.81 13.76
CA MET A 319 5.85 -16.46 13.27
C MET A 319 5.46 -16.46 11.79
N ASN A 320 6.20 -17.16 10.93
CA ASN A 320 5.87 -17.26 9.50
C ASN A 320 4.51 -17.94 9.30
N ARG A 321 4.23 -18.98 10.09
CA ARG A 321 2.93 -19.67 10.05
C ARG A 321 1.78 -18.75 10.49
N MET A 322 1.97 -17.99 11.55
CA MET A 322 0.99 -16.99 12.00
C MET A 322 0.72 -15.95 10.88
N TYR A 323 1.76 -15.42 10.25
CA TYR A 323 1.63 -14.47 9.16
C TYR A 323 0.98 -15.09 7.91
N ALA A 324 1.25 -16.36 7.60
CA ALA A 324 0.57 -17.03 6.50
C ALA A 324 -0.95 -17.12 6.75
N PHE A 325 -1.36 -17.48 7.96
CA PHE A 325 -2.78 -17.47 8.33
C PHE A 325 -3.37 -16.05 8.32
N TRP A 326 -2.59 -15.04 8.73
CA TRP A 326 -2.98 -13.65 8.63
C TRP A 326 -3.28 -13.26 7.16
N CYS A 327 -2.40 -13.61 6.23
CA CYS A 327 -2.63 -13.42 4.80
C CYS A 327 -3.91 -14.12 4.30
N LEU A 328 -4.15 -15.35 4.74
CA LEU A 328 -5.37 -16.09 4.40
C LEU A 328 -6.64 -15.37 4.91
N LEU A 329 -6.62 -14.84 6.14
CA LEU A 329 -7.74 -14.06 6.69
C LEU A 329 -8.00 -12.78 5.88
N HIS A 330 -7.02 -12.31 5.11
CA HIS A 330 -7.12 -11.17 4.20
C HIS A 330 -7.29 -11.59 2.73
N ARG A 331 -7.71 -12.83 2.46
CA ARG A 331 -8.04 -13.38 1.13
C ARG A 331 -6.85 -13.60 0.19
N MET A 332 -5.63 -13.62 0.70
CA MET A 332 -4.47 -14.01 -0.09
C MET A 332 -4.53 -15.48 -0.44
N GLN A 333 -4.30 -15.83 -1.70
CA GLN A 333 -4.39 -17.20 -2.19
C GLN A 333 -3.02 -17.82 -2.47
N MET A 334 -1.98 -17.02 -2.53
CA MET A 334 -0.61 -17.44 -2.81
C MET A 334 0.33 -16.75 -1.85
N MET A 335 1.34 -17.50 -1.37
CA MET A 335 2.42 -16.97 -0.55
C MET A 335 3.75 -17.51 -1.05
N LEU A 336 4.59 -16.64 -1.60
CA LEU A 336 5.91 -16.96 -2.10
C LEU A 336 6.97 -16.32 -1.21
N GLY A 337 7.68 -17.15 -0.44
CA GLY A 337 8.65 -16.67 0.53
C GLY A 337 9.83 -15.93 -0.09
N TRP A 338 10.20 -14.83 0.48
CA TRP A 338 11.45 -14.13 0.22
C TRP A 338 12.43 -14.43 1.35
N THR A 339 13.42 -15.29 1.14
CA THR A 339 13.83 -15.88 -0.14
C THR A 339 14.17 -17.37 0.08
N TRP A 340 14.45 -18.12 -1.00
CA TRP A 340 14.81 -19.53 -0.92
C TRP A 340 16.07 -19.74 -0.09
N ARG A 341 17.16 -19.13 -0.50
CA ARG A 341 18.47 -19.29 0.17
C ARG A 341 19.03 -17.94 0.58
N SER A 342 19.62 -17.88 1.78
CA SER A 342 20.34 -16.71 2.27
C SER A 342 21.46 -16.35 1.29
N MET A 343 21.49 -15.10 0.83
CA MET A 343 22.41 -14.61 -0.20
C MET A 343 23.82 -14.49 0.34
N LEU A 344 24.83 -14.83 -0.48
CA LEU A 344 26.24 -14.82 -0.08
C LEU A 344 26.89 -13.43 -0.20
N ASN A 345 26.27 -12.53 -0.93
CA ASN A 345 26.79 -11.21 -1.24
C ASN A 345 25.68 -10.23 -1.58
N GLY A 346 26.05 -8.99 -1.85
CA GLY A 346 25.12 -7.92 -2.19
C GLY A 346 24.44 -7.29 -0.98
N GLU A 347 23.49 -6.40 -1.25
CA GLU A 347 22.81 -5.60 -0.22
C GLU A 347 21.98 -6.45 0.74
N GLU A 348 21.56 -7.65 0.32
CA GLU A 348 20.71 -8.56 1.08
C GLU A 348 21.46 -9.76 1.68
N GLN A 349 22.78 -9.75 1.72
CA GLN A 349 23.58 -10.84 2.30
C GLN A 349 23.29 -11.13 3.78
N TYR A 350 22.67 -10.21 4.48
CA TYR A 350 22.28 -10.36 5.89
C TYR A 350 20.82 -10.77 6.08
N LEU A 351 20.05 -10.95 5.02
CA LEU A 351 18.70 -11.51 5.09
C LEU A 351 18.76 -13.04 5.19
N THR A 352 17.89 -13.62 6.00
CA THR A 352 17.81 -15.07 6.15
C THR A 352 16.69 -15.65 5.31
N GLY A 353 17.04 -16.62 4.46
CA GLY A 353 16.11 -17.41 3.65
C GLY A 353 15.62 -18.69 4.33
N MET A 354 15.03 -19.58 3.55
CA MET A 354 14.63 -20.93 3.97
C MET A 354 15.83 -21.88 4.10
N LEU A 355 16.90 -21.59 3.36
CA LEU A 355 18.19 -22.25 3.50
C LEU A 355 19.21 -21.26 4.06
N ASN A 356 20.11 -21.79 4.88
CA ASN A 356 21.26 -21.03 5.37
C ASN A 356 22.21 -20.63 4.23
N HIS A 357 23.19 -19.79 4.50
CA HIS A 357 24.24 -19.41 3.55
C HIS A 357 24.98 -20.62 2.98
N ASP A 358 25.15 -21.69 3.77
CA ASP A 358 25.76 -22.96 3.33
C ASP A 358 24.81 -23.86 2.51
N GLY A 359 23.57 -23.43 2.29
CA GLY A 359 22.56 -24.13 1.50
C GLY A 359 21.85 -25.28 2.22
N ARG A 360 21.99 -25.42 3.52
CA ARG A 360 21.24 -26.40 4.31
C ARG A 360 19.88 -25.84 4.76
N PRO A 361 18.80 -26.64 4.75
CA PRO A 361 17.52 -26.26 5.32
C PRO A 361 17.64 -25.83 6.78
N ASN A 362 16.89 -24.79 7.15
CA ASN A 362 16.84 -24.22 8.49
C ASN A 362 15.42 -24.26 9.08
N GLU A 363 15.20 -23.58 10.20
CA GLU A 363 13.90 -23.54 10.88
C GLU A 363 12.81 -22.92 10.00
N ASN A 364 13.12 -21.90 9.17
CA ASN A 364 12.17 -21.31 8.25
C ASN A 364 11.68 -22.35 7.23
N TYR A 365 12.56 -23.19 6.70
CA TYR A 365 12.19 -24.26 5.78
C TYR A 365 11.17 -25.21 6.41
N ARG A 366 11.39 -25.64 7.67
CA ARG A 366 10.45 -26.50 8.40
C ARG A 366 9.09 -25.82 8.59
N GLU A 367 9.10 -24.55 8.92
CA GLU A 367 7.88 -23.80 9.12
C GLU A 367 7.07 -23.70 7.81
N TYR A 368 7.74 -23.50 6.69
CA TYR A 368 7.09 -23.52 5.38
C TYR A 368 6.55 -24.89 4.98
N GLN A 369 7.19 -25.98 5.38
CA GLN A 369 6.62 -27.33 5.24
C GLN A 369 5.29 -27.46 6.02
N TRP A 370 5.20 -26.91 7.22
CA TRP A 370 3.98 -26.90 7.99
C TRP A 370 2.89 -26.05 7.32
N ILE A 371 3.24 -24.86 6.82
CA ILE A 371 2.31 -23.99 6.09
C ILE A 371 1.76 -24.74 4.86
N ALA A 372 2.63 -25.37 4.07
CA ALA A 372 2.22 -26.17 2.91
C ALA A 372 1.25 -27.29 3.29
N SER A 373 1.54 -28.03 4.37
CA SER A 373 0.65 -29.06 4.89
C SER A 373 -0.70 -28.51 5.33
N ASP A 374 -0.71 -27.36 6.01
CA ASP A 374 -1.94 -26.72 6.47
C ASP A 374 -2.79 -26.23 5.31
N PHE A 375 -2.18 -25.67 4.27
CA PHE A 375 -2.90 -25.25 3.07
C PHE A 375 -3.62 -26.42 2.40
N ARG A 376 -2.97 -27.58 2.28
CA ARG A 376 -3.60 -28.81 1.72
C ARG A 376 -4.78 -29.29 2.58
N LYS A 377 -4.71 -29.10 3.91
CA LYS A 377 -5.84 -29.42 4.80
C LYS A 377 -7.01 -28.44 4.59
N LEU A 378 -6.70 -27.14 4.52
CA LEU A 378 -7.72 -26.09 4.36
C LEU A 378 -8.47 -26.21 3.03
N GLU A 379 -7.81 -26.55 1.94
CA GLU A 379 -8.43 -26.76 0.62
C GLU A 379 -9.56 -27.80 0.65
N LYS A 380 -9.50 -28.77 1.54
CA LYS A 380 -10.55 -29.79 1.70
C LYS A 380 -11.86 -29.19 2.21
N TYR A 381 -11.81 -28.07 2.91
CA TYR A 381 -12.98 -27.35 3.44
C TYR A 381 -13.49 -26.26 2.51
N GLY A 382 -12.90 -26.09 1.32
CA GLY A 382 -13.33 -25.05 0.37
C GLY A 382 -12.84 -23.64 0.69
N PHE A 383 -11.78 -23.54 1.49
CA PHE A 383 -11.14 -22.28 1.81
C PHE A 383 -10.44 -21.64 0.58
N PRO A 384 -10.39 -20.30 0.41
CA PRO A 384 -10.90 -19.28 1.35
C PRO A 384 -12.33 -18.81 1.01
N TYR A 385 -13.30 -19.17 1.81
CA TYR A 385 -14.59 -18.49 1.82
C TYR A 385 -14.62 -17.47 2.96
N LEU A 386 -14.71 -16.20 2.62
CA LEU A 386 -14.95 -15.13 3.59
C LEU A 386 -16.23 -14.42 3.20
N PRO A 387 -17.16 -14.20 4.13
CA PRO A 387 -18.40 -13.46 3.84
C PRO A 387 -18.05 -12.04 3.38
N GLN A 388 -18.93 -11.45 2.56
CA GLN A 388 -18.78 -10.07 2.14
C GLN A 388 -18.85 -9.15 3.38
N PRO A 389 -17.92 -8.23 3.53
CA PRO A 389 -17.92 -7.33 4.69
C PRO A 389 -19.00 -6.27 4.58
N GLU A 390 -19.58 -5.94 5.73
CA GLU A 390 -20.61 -4.91 5.87
C GLU A 390 -20.05 -3.59 6.41
N ILE A 391 -18.75 -3.54 6.71
CA ILE A 391 -18.04 -2.37 7.20
C ILE A 391 -17.01 -1.94 6.15
N ALA A 392 -16.98 -0.65 5.86
CA ALA A 392 -15.96 0.00 5.06
C ALA A 392 -15.10 0.94 5.92
N VAL A 393 -13.80 0.98 5.63
CA VAL A 393 -12.89 2.01 6.12
C VAL A 393 -12.41 2.79 4.91
N SER A 394 -12.65 4.10 4.89
CA SER A 394 -12.21 4.92 3.76
C SER A 394 -10.70 5.06 3.69
N TYR A 395 -10.18 5.14 2.48
CA TYR A 395 -8.79 5.41 2.19
C TYR A 395 -8.68 6.35 0.97
N SER A 396 -7.85 7.35 1.09
CA SER A 396 -7.53 8.29 0.02
C SER A 396 -6.02 8.37 -0.16
N TYR A 397 -5.55 8.05 -1.38
CA TYR A 397 -4.13 8.19 -1.73
C TYR A 397 -3.68 9.66 -1.64
N ASP A 398 -4.55 10.61 -2.02
CA ASP A 398 -4.29 12.04 -1.87
C ASP A 398 -4.14 12.46 -0.40
N SER A 399 -4.93 11.88 0.49
CA SER A 399 -4.79 12.11 1.93
C SER A 399 -3.48 11.57 2.47
N GLU A 400 -3.02 10.42 2.00
CA GLU A 400 -1.70 9.87 2.35
C GLU A 400 -0.57 10.78 1.85
N LEU A 401 -0.64 11.25 0.61
CA LEU A 401 0.31 12.22 0.07
C LEU A 401 0.30 13.53 0.87
N MET A 402 -0.86 14.07 1.18
CA MET A 402 -0.96 15.31 1.95
C MET A 402 -0.44 15.14 3.38
N ALA A 403 -0.68 13.99 4.00
CA ALA A 403 -0.09 13.67 5.30
C ALA A 403 1.44 13.59 5.24
N ALA A 404 2.00 13.04 4.17
CA ALA A 404 3.44 13.00 3.94
C ALA A 404 4.03 14.41 3.75
N TYR A 405 3.34 15.28 3.00
CA TYR A 405 3.70 16.70 2.90
C TYR A 405 3.66 17.38 4.27
N ALA A 406 2.56 17.20 5.00
CA ALA A 406 2.34 17.82 6.29
C ALA A 406 3.30 17.28 7.38
N LYS A 407 3.74 16.02 7.30
CA LYS A 407 4.74 15.43 8.22
C LYS A 407 6.05 16.20 8.24
N MET A 408 6.43 16.78 7.12
CA MET A 408 7.63 17.61 7.02
C MET A 408 7.45 18.97 7.71
N GLN A 409 6.21 19.45 7.88
CA GLN A 409 5.90 20.78 8.41
C GLN A 409 4.85 20.80 9.53
N TYR A 410 3.75 20.01 9.44
CA TYR A 410 2.54 20.23 10.25
C TYR A 410 2.00 19.00 10.97
N ARG A 411 2.51 17.79 10.71
CA ARG A 411 2.12 16.50 11.33
C ARG A 411 0.62 16.19 11.32
N MET A 412 0.15 15.60 10.25
CA MET A 412 -1.17 14.98 10.18
C MET A 412 -1.01 13.46 10.21
N PRO A 413 -1.52 12.74 11.23
CA PRO A 413 -1.17 11.33 11.47
C PRO A 413 -2.07 10.36 10.69
N TYR A 414 -2.28 10.54 9.38
CA TYR A 414 -3.24 9.75 8.61
C TYR A 414 -2.97 8.24 8.66
N SER A 415 -1.74 7.82 8.44
CA SER A 415 -1.39 6.39 8.52
C SER A 415 -1.57 5.79 9.93
N ASN A 416 -1.41 6.59 11.00
CA ASN A 416 -1.74 6.15 12.36
C ASN A 416 -3.23 5.98 12.54
N ASN A 417 -4.03 6.91 12.05
CA ASN A 417 -5.49 6.86 12.12
C ASN A 417 -6.02 5.59 11.45
N LEU A 418 -5.53 5.28 10.24
CA LEU A 418 -5.84 4.04 9.54
C LEU A 418 -5.45 2.80 10.35
N ALA A 419 -4.22 2.75 10.85
CA ALA A 419 -3.72 1.62 11.62
C ALA A 419 -4.53 1.36 12.90
N ILE A 420 -4.98 2.40 13.58
CA ILE A 420 -5.85 2.30 14.76
C ILE A 420 -7.22 1.74 14.37
N ALA A 421 -7.83 2.25 13.30
CA ALA A 421 -9.12 1.73 12.82
C ALA A 421 -9.02 0.24 12.47
N HIS A 422 -7.95 -0.18 11.79
CA HIS A 422 -7.69 -1.59 11.49
C HIS A 422 -7.57 -2.44 12.75
N ARG A 423 -6.72 -2.02 13.68
CA ARG A 423 -6.52 -2.76 14.94
C ARG A 423 -7.85 -2.98 15.67
N ILE A 424 -8.66 -1.95 15.80
CA ILE A 424 -9.95 -2.02 16.50
C ILE A 424 -10.90 -3.03 15.84
N LEU A 425 -10.97 -3.03 14.50
CA LEU A 425 -11.81 -3.95 13.75
C LEU A 425 -11.30 -5.39 13.84
N GLU A 426 -9.98 -5.59 13.72
CA GLU A 426 -9.36 -6.91 13.82
C GLU A 426 -9.52 -7.52 15.24
N GLU A 427 -9.26 -6.73 16.29
CA GLU A 427 -9.42 -7.16 17.69
C GLU A 427 -10.88 -7.54 18.03
N ARG A 428 -11.86 -6.97 17.30
CA ARG A 428 -13.29 -7.29 17.42
C ARG A 428 -13.74 -8.41 16.49
N ASN A 429 -12.83 -9.00 15.71
CA ASN A 429 -13.15 -10.01 14.72
C ASN A 429 -14.22 -9.56 13.69
N LEU A 430 -14.30 -8.25 13.45
CA LEU A 430 -15.22 -7.68 12.47
C LEU A 430 -14.63 -7.80 11.06
N ASN A 431 -15.46 -8.13 10.10
CA ASN A 431 -15.07 -8.21 8.71
C ASN A 431 -15.29 -6.85 8.03
N TYR A 432 -14.28 -6.34 7.32
CA TYR A 432 -14.32 -5.02 6.69
C TYR A 432 -13.48 -4.99 5.42
N ASN A 433 -13.73 -4.00 4.58
CA ASN A 433 -12.87 -3.63 3.46
C ASN A 433 -12.33 -2.22 3.63
N VAL A 434 -11.22 -1.93 2.95
CA VAL A 434 -10.70 -0.59 2.78
C VAL A 434 -11.11 -0.10 1.40
N VAL A 435 -11.81 1.02 1.34
CA VAL A 435 -12.46 1.51 0.13
C VAL A 435 -11.98 2.90 -0.26
N ASP A 436 -11.87 3.14 -1.55
CA ASP A 436 -11.84 4.48 -2.12
C ASP A 436 -13.30 4.97 -2.25
N LEU A 437 -13.61 6.13 -1.68
CA LEU A 437 -14.97 6.68 -1.71
C LEU A 437 -15.51 6.92 -3.13
N HIS A 438 -14.65 7.11 -4.13
CA HIS A 438 -15.06 7.18 -5.55
C HIS A 438 -15.59 5.84 -6.10
N GLN A 439 -15.23 4.73 -5.48
CA GLN A 439 -15.57 3.38 -5.94
C GLN A 439 -16.44 2.61 -4.92
N MET A 440 -16.90 3.27 -3.87
CA MET A 440 -17.67 2.61 -2.81
C MET A 440 -19.00 2.06 -3.34
N THR A 441 -19.28 0.81 -3.01
CA THR A 441 -20.51 0.10 -3.38
C THR A 441 -21.58 0.16 -2.29
N GLU A 442 -22.82 -0.19 -2.62
CA GLU A 442 -23.96 -0.08 -1.70
C GLU A 442 -24.02 -1.19 -0.63
N GLN A 443 -23.09 -2.13 -0.61
CA GLN A 443 -23.12 -3.29 0.29
C GLN A 443 -22.84 -2.98 1.76
N TYR A 444 -22.25 -1.82 2.06
CA TYR A 444 -21.80 -1.49 3.41
C TYR A 444 -22.93 -0.90 4.28
N GLN A 445 -22.89 -1.18 5.57
CA GLN A 445 -23.81 -0.62 6.57
C GLN A 445 -23.13 0.42 7.45
N ILE A 446 -21.82 0.29 7.68
CA ILE A 446 -21.00 1.22 8.45
C ILE A 446 -19.83 1.67 7.60
N LEU A 447 -19.57 2.98 7.59
CA LEU A 447 -18.41 3.62 6.96
C LEU A 447 -17.61 4.36 8.03
N ILE A 448 -16.35 3.97 8.21
CA ILE A 448 -15.39 4.66 9.08
C ILE A 448 -14.50 5.53 8.22
N ILE A 449 -14.39 6.82 8.57
CA ILE A 449 -13.56 7.83 7.88
C ILE A 449 -12.50 8.33 8.88
N PRO A 450 -11.33 7.65 8.94
CA PRO A 450 -10.36 7.88 10.02
C PRO A 450 -9.37 9.01 9.67
N GLY A 451 -9.82 10.26 9.76
CA GLY A 451 -8.98 11.42 9.50
C GLY A 451 -8.59 11.57 8.02
N GLU A 452 -9.50 11.32 7.11
CA GLU A 452 -9.29 11.49 5.66
C GLU A 452 -9.17 12.97 5.30
N ILE A 453 -7.94 13.42 5.09
CA ILE A 453 -7.57 14.84 5.02
C ILE A 453 -8.13 15.52 3.77
N VAL A 454 -7.94 14.88 2.61
CA VAL A 454 -8.36 15.41 1.30
C VAL A 454 -9.69 14.78 0.93
N MET A 455 -10.65 15.63 0.63
CA MET A 455 -11.93 15.21 0.05
C MET A 455 -12.29 16.10 -1.13
N ASP A 456 -12.73 15.50 -2.20
CA ASP A 456 -13.37 16.18 -3.32
C ASP A 456 -14.90 16.10 -3.23
N HIS A 457 -15.56 16.77 -4.15
CA HIS A 457 -17.01 16.84 -4.17
C HIS A 457 -17.69 15.48 -4.41
N GLU A 458 -17.06 14.59 -5.17
CA GLU A 458 -17.58 13.24 -5.44
C GLU A 458 -17.52 12.37 -4.17
N GLN A 459 -16.42 12.41 -3.45
CA GLN A 459 -16.24 11.73 -2.17
C GLN A 459 -17.23 12.24 -1.12
N GLU A 460 -17.41 13.58 -1.02
CA GLU A 460 -18.41 14.18 -0.13
C GLU A 460 -19.84 13.71 -0.48
N ASN A 461 -20.17 13.66 -1.77
CA ASN A 461 -21.48 13.16 -2.21
C ASN A 461 -21.67 11.67 -1.89
N THR A 462 -20.61 10.86 -2.03
CA THR A 462 -20.67 9.44 -1.65
C THR A 462 -21.02 9.28 -0.17
N VAL A 463 -20.36 10.03 0.71
CA VAL A 463 -20.67 10.02 2.15
C VAL A 463 -22.12 10.48 2.41
N ARG A 464 -22.54 11.55 1.77
CA ARG A 464 -23.89 12.11 1.88
C ARG A 464 -24.97 11.11 1.49
N GLU A 465 -24.87 10.53 0.30
CA GLU A 465 -25.85 9.54 -0.20
C GLU A 465 -25.80 8.25 0.60
N PHE A 466 -24.64 7.81 1.06
CA PHE A 466 -24.52 6.66 1.94
C PHE A 466 -25.33 6.83 3.22
N VAL A 467 -25.17 7.96 3.92
CA VAL A 467 -25.92 8.23 5.15
C VAL A 467 -27.40 8.44 4.86
N LYS A 468 -27.75 9.22 3.83
CA LYS A 468 -29.12 9.48 3.42
C LYS A 468 -29.93 8.20 3.15
N ASN A 469 -29.29 7.18 2.56
CA ASN A 469 -29.89 5.90 2.21
C ASN A 469 -29.93 4.88 3.36
N GLY A 470 -29.41 5.21 4.53
CA GLY A 470 -29.54 4.38 5.75
C GLY A 470 -28.22 3.86 6.30
N GLY A 471 -27.09 4.21 5.70
CA GLY A 471 -25.76 3.89 6.22
C GLY A 471 -25.44 4.66 7.51
N THR A 472 -24.50 4.16 8.27
CA THR A 472 -23.94 4.85 9.44
C THR A 472 -22.50 5.24 9.16
N ALA A 473 -22.22 6.54 9.12
CA ALA A 473 -20.85 7.06 8.96
C ALA A 473 -20.24 7.44 10.32
N ILE A 474 -18.98 7.11 10.55
CA ILE A 474 -18.20 7.51 11.72
C ILE A 474 -16.96 8.26 11.21
N MET A 475 -16.88 9.56 11.45
CA MET A 475 -15.77 10.41 11.01
C MET A 475 -14.98 10.90 12.22
N THR A 476 -13.67 10.95 12.09
CA THR A 476 -12.77 11.46 13.14
C THR A 476 -12.12 12.78 12.70
N GLY A 477 -11.55 13.49 13.64
CA GLY A 477 -10.84 14.75 13.39
C GLY A 477 -9.75 14.63 12.31
N TYR A 478 -9.35 15.72 11.73
CA TYR A 478 -8.55 15.89 10.51
C TYR A 478 -9.29 15.59 9.19
N SER A 479 -10.49 15.05 9.20
CA SER A 479 -11.21 14.74 7.96
C SER A 479 -11.71 15.99 7.24
N ALA A 480 -11.70 15.92 5.90
CA ALA A 480 -12.18 16.99 5.01
C ALA A 480 -11.58 18.38 5.33
N TRP A 481 -10.27 18.43 5.47
CA TRP A 481 -9.50 19.66 5.68
C TRP A 481 -9.12 20.36 4.38
N VAL A 482 -8.82 19.59 3.34
CA VAL A 482 -8.16 20.00 2.12
C VAL A 482 -8.99 19.54 0.92
N LYS A 483 -9.13 20.41 -0.07
CA LYS A 483 -9.74 20.12 -1.37
C LYS A 483 -8.78 19.26 -2.22
N GLU A 484 -9.30 18.69 -3.29
CA GLU A 484 -8.51 17.92 -4.27
C GLU A 484 -7.36 18.71 -4.91
N THR A 485 -7.45 20.05 -4.88
CA THR A 485 -6.37 20.94 -5.36
C THR A 485 -5.19 21.04 -4.39
N GLY A 486 -5.33 20.56 -3.16
CA GLY A 486 -4.35 20.80 -2.09
C GLY A 486 -4.62 22.06 -1.25
N GLN A 487 -5.65 22.84 -1.62
CA GLN A 487 -6.04 24.05 -0.87
C GLN A 487 -6.94 23.70 0.30
N VAL A 488 -6.78 24.39 1.41
CA VAL A 488 -7.67 24.27 2.57
C VAL A 488 -9.08 24.75 2.20
N PHE A 489 -10.12 24.11 2.72
CA PHE A 489 -11.49 24.59 2.57
C PHE A 489 -11.64 25.98 3.17
N ASP A 490 -12.34 26.87 2.47
CA ASP A 490 -12.72 28.21 2.88
C ASP A 490 -14.14 28.30 3.49
N THR A 491 -14.77 27.13 3.67
CA THR A 491 -16.08 26.96 4.33
C THR A 491 -15.91 26.33 5.72
N SER A 492 -16.99 26.31 6.51
CA SER A 492 -17.01 25.55 7.77
C SER A 492 -16.75 24.07 7.48
N ARG A 493 -16.00 23.40 8.38
CA ARG A 493 -15.65 22.00 8.26
C ARG A 493 -16.60 21.11 9.07
N PRO A 494 -16.74 19.84 8.75
CA PRO A 494 -15.91 19.06 7.81
C PRO A 494 -16.36 19.24 6.35
N GLY A 495 -15.57 19.91 5.55
CA GLY A 495 -15.84 20.16 4.13
C GLY A 495 -17.26 20.66 3.86
N ASN A 496 -17.93 20.13 2.84
CA ASN A 496 -19.35 20.41 2.58
C ASN A 496 -20.31 19.40 3.24
N LEU A 497 -19.88 18.78 4.35
CA LEU A 497 -20.64 17.74 5.08
C LEU A 497 -21.21 18.24 6.44
N THR A 498 -21.17 19.54 6.69
CA THR A 498 -21.65 20.15 7.94
C THR A 498 -23.13 19.79 8.25
N ASP A 499 -23.97 19.73 7.23
CA ASP A 499 -25.37 19.32 7.33
C ASP A 499 -25.53 17.81 7.58
N VAL A 500 -24.67 16.98 6.97
CA VAL A 500 -24.71 15.52 7.17
C VAL A 500 -24.34 15.15 8.61
N PHE A 501 -23.28 15.78 9.14
CA PHE A 501 -22.82 15.54 10.51
C PHE A 501 -23.53 16.44 11.55
N GLY A 502 -24.26 17.46 11.12
CA GLY A 502 -24.97 18.38 12.00
C GLY A 502 -24.06 19.22 12.90
N ILE A 503 -22.88 19.55 12.43
CA ILE A 503 -21.84 20.25 13.19
C ILE A 503 -21.10 21.29 12.35
N GLU A 504 -20.46 22.25 13.04
CA GLU A 504 -19.43 23.13 12.52
C GLU A 504 -18.18 23.01 13.37
N ILE A 505 -17.00 22.87 12.74
CA ILE A 505 -15.71 22.94 13.43
C ILE A 505 -15.30 24.41 13.50
N VAL A 506 -15.31 24.97 14.70
CA VAL A 506 -15.06 26.41 14.94
C VAL A 506 -13.65 26.71 15.45
N GLY A 507 -12.90 25.68 15.81
CA GLY A 507 -11.52 25.78 16.24
C GLY A 507 -10.85 24.42 16.33
N TYR A 508 -9.55 24.45 16.51
CA TYR A 508 -8.73 23.24 16.63
C TYR A 508 -7.50 23.55 17.46
N GLN A 509 -7.07 22.58 18.25
CA GLN A 509 -5.97 22.74 19.19
C GLN A 509 -5.09 21.50 19.22
N ARG A 510 -3.83 21.71 19.61
CA ARG A 510 -2.91 20.62 19.97
C ARG A 510 -2.80 20.54 21.48
N THR A 511 -2.73 19.34 22.00
CA THR A 511 -2.53 19.08 23.42
C THR A 511 -1.07 19.29 23.86
N ALA A 512 -0.14 19.21 22.92
CA ALA A 512 1.28 19.50 23.17
C ALA A 512 1.57 20.99 22.99
N GLY A 513 2.04 21.65 24.05
CA GLY A 513 2.10 23.10 24.19
C GLY A 513 3.13 23.89 23.36
N MET A 514 3.95 23.27 22.46
CA MET A 514 4.88 23.99 21.58
C MET A 514 5.25 23.17 20.34
N GLU A 515 5.49 23.84 19.23
CA GLU A 515 6.17 23.24 18.09
C GLU A 515 7.62 22.90 18.48
N VAL A 516 7.93 21.63 18.57
CA VAL A 516 9.27 21.14 18.85
C VAL A 516 9.79 20.34 17.67
N SER A 517 11.08 20.44 17.40
CA SER A 517 11.72 19.65 16.37
C SER A 517 11.55 18.14 16.65
N GLU A 518 11.57 17.31 15.61
CA GLU A 518 11.44 15.85 15.73
C GLU A 518 12.41 15.26 16.77
N LYS A 519 13.58 15.86 16.90
CA LYS A 519 14.61 15.47 17.86
C LYS A 519 14.25 15.81 19.32
N GLU A 520 13.57 16.92 19.52
CA GLU A 520 13.10 17.37 20.84
C GLU A 520 11.80 16.65 21.23
N GLU A 521 10.94 16.34 20.26
CA GLU A 521 9.74 15.53 20.49
C GLU A 521 10.07 14.10 20.92
N GLN A 522 11.08 13.46 20.33
CA GLN A 522 11.54 12.15 20.81
C GLN A 522 12.02 12.20 22.27
N LYS A 523 12.59 13.33 22.71
CA LYS A 523 12.95 13.55 24.12
C LYS A 523 11.73 13.80 25.00
N LEU A 524 10.74 14.55 24.51
CA LEU A 524 9.50 14.86 25.23
C LEU A 524 8.60 13.63 25.36
N ARG A 525 8.52 12.79 24.33
CA ARG A 525 7.80 11.50 24.38
C ARG A 525 8.37 10.52 25.41
N ARG A 526 9.66 10.66 25.74
CA ARG A 526 10.31 9.87 26.81
C ARG A 526 10.05 10.40 28.22
N ASN A 527 9.45 11.59 28.33
CA ASN A 527 9.10 12.18 29.61
C ASN A 527 7.68 12.76 29.59
N PRO A 528 6.66 11.92 29.82
CA PRO A 528 5.25 12.32 29.77
C PRO A 528 4.83 13.39 30.77
N ALA A 529 5.70 13.73 31.74
CA ALA A 529 5.42 14.77 32.72
C ALA A 529 5.57 16.21 32.19
N ASN A 530 6.08 16.43 30.98
CA ASN A 530 6.36 17.76 30.45
C ASN A 530 5.21 18.33 29.60
N GLY A 531 4.06 18.57 30.22
CA GLY A 531 3.08 19.53 29.72
C GLY A 531 2.14 19.06 28.62
N ARG A 532 1.95 17.74 28.44
CA ARG A 532 0.91 17.20 27.57
C ARG A 532 -0.42 17.27 28.32
N GLU A 533 -1.38 17.96 27.73
CA GLU A 533 -2.74 17.97 28.25
C GLU A 533 -3.40 16.64 27.93
N LEU A 534 -3.93 15.97 28.97
CA LEU A 534 -4.80 14.80 28.79
C LEU A 534 -6.24 15.27 28.80
N LEU A 535 -7.01 14.81 27.86
CA LEU A 535 -8.44 15.08 27.77
C LEU A 535 -9.21 13.98 28.47
N LYS A 536 -10.36 14.30 29.04
CA LYS A 536 -11.19 13.34 29.76
C LYS A 536 -12.57 13.21 29.14
N VAL A 537 -12.88 12.00 28.67
CA VAL A 537 -14.19 11.67 28.06
C VAL A 537 -14.71 10.39 28.70
N ARG A 538 -15.99 10.39 29.16
CA ARG A 538 -16.60 9.24 29.83
C ARG A 538 -15.79 8.73 31.03
N GLU A 539 -15.30 9.64 31.85
CA GLU A 539 -14.44 9.36 33.02
C GLU A 539 -13.08 8.73 32.68
N LYS A 540 -12.74 8.55 31.39
CA LYS A 540 -11.46 8.02 30.93
C LYS A 540 -10.56 9.14 30.41
N TRP A 541 -9.28 9.04 30.73
CA TRP A 541 -8.26 9.90 30.17
C TRP A 541 -7.83 9.40 28.79
N ILE A 542 -7.94 10.26 27.79
CA ILE A 542 -7.50 9.99 26.42
C ILE A 542 -6.24 10.77 26.09
N ASP A 543 -5.35 10.14 25.35
CA ASP A 543 -4.05 10.67 24.95
C ASP A 543 -4.04 10.94 23.44
N VAL A 544 -4.29 12.18 23.07
CA VAL A 544 -4.35 12.64 21.66
C VAL A 544 -3.47 13.86 21.46
N ASP A 545 -2.93 14.02 20.27
CA ASP A 545 -2.11 15.19 19.90
C ASP A 545 -2.94 16.36 19.39
N TYR A 546 -4.18 16.09 18.95
CA TYR A 546 -5.02 17.06 18.26
C TYR A 546 -6.50 16.85 18.60
N TYR A 547 -7.21 17.96 18.79
CA TYR A 547 -8.67 17.95 18.91
C TYR A 547 -9.30 19.20 18.30
N GLU A 548 -10.58 19.11 18.01
CA GLU A 548 -11.38 20.13 17.34
C GLU A 548 -12.46 20.67 18.28
N GLN A 549 -12.66 21.99 18.21
CA GLN A 549 -13.77 22.63 18.89
C GLN A 549 -15.01 22.54 18.02
N ILE A 550 -15.95 21.70 18.41
CA ILE A 550 -17.17 21.43 17.70
C ILE A 550 -18.31 22.28 18.24
N LYS A 551 -19.04 22.93 17.33
CA LYS A 551 -20.35 23.52 17.56
C LYS A 551 -21.39 22.61 16.94
N ALA A 552 -22.21 21.96 17.75
CA ALA A 552 -23.37 21.21 17.26
C ALA A 552 -24.43 22.18 16.71
N THR A 553 -24.91 21.91 15.49
CA THR A 553 -26.01 22.63 14.86
C THR A 553 -27.30 21.82 14.96
N ASP A 554 -27.34 20.68 14.28
CA ASP A 554 -28.48 19.73 14.31
C ASP A 554 -28.14 18.43 15.02
N ALA A 555 -26.86 18.17 15.29
CA ALA A 555 -26.43 16.94 15.94
C ALA A 555 -26.72 16.93 17.44
N GLU A 556 -27.10 15.76 17.92
CA GLU A 556 -27.14 15.43 19.34
C GLU A 556 -25.70 15.28 19.88
N VAL A 557 -25.41 15.93 21.01
CA VAL A 557 -24.13 15.75 21.71
C VAL A 557 -24.26 14.56 22.67
N LEU A 558 -23.64 13.43 22.28
CA LEU A 558 -23.69 12.21 23.08
C LEU A 558 -22.73 12.26 24.27
N GLN A 559 -21.55 12.87 24.05
CA GLN A 559 -20.53 13.02 25.08
C GLN A 559 -19.81 14.35 24.93
N ARG A 560 -19.37 14.89 26.07
CA ARG A 560 -18.50 16.06 26.13
C ARG A 560 -17.14 15.69 26.72
N GLU A 561 -16.10 16.36 26.27
CA GLU A 561 -14.85 16.41 26.98
C GLU A 561 -15.06 17.19 28.29
N GLU A 562 -14.61 16.61 29.42
CA GLU A 562 -15.04 17.04 30.74
C GLU A 562 -14.39 18.33 31.23
N THR A 563 -13.17 18.63 30.78
CA THR A 563 -12.39 19.80 31.19
C THR A 563 -12.89 21.08 30.50
N HIS A 564 -13.00 21.04 29.19
CA HIS A 564 -13.35 22.21 28.36
C HIS A 564 -14.82 22.22 27.92
N GLN A 565 -15.59 21.18 28.27
CA GLN A 565 -17.00 21.01 27.92
C GLN A 565 -17.27 21.02 26.39
N ILE A 566 -16.28 20.61 25.60
CA ILE A 566 -16.36 20.54 24.15
C ILE A 566 -17.15 19.26 23.76
N PRO A 567 -18.07 19.30 22.78
CA PRO A 567 -18.67 18.10 22.24
C PRO A 567 -17.59 17.14 21.73
N ALA A 568 -17.47 15.97 22.35
CA ALA A 568 -16.45 14.97 22.01
C ALA A 568 -16.98 13.91 21.06
N ILE A 569 -18.24 13.49 21.23
CA ILE A 569 -18.94 12.57 20.36
C ILE A 569 -20.30 13.17 20.04
N THR A 570 -20.59 13.32 18.76
CA THR A 570 -21.90 13.80 18.28
C THR A 570 -22.52 12.77 17.35
N ARG A 571 -23.85 12.80 17.24
CA ARG A 571 -24.64 11.98 16.33
C ARG A 571 -25.68 12.85 15.63
N ASN A 572 -25.73 12.81 14.32
CA ASN A 572 -26.79 13.44 13.53
C ASN A 572 -27.62 12.37 12.81
N ARG A 573 -28.93 12.57 12.73
CA ARG A 573 -29.84 11.80 11.87
C ARG A 573 -29.94 12.54 10.53
N TYR A 574 -29.56 11.86 9.46
CA TYR A 574 -29.61 12.44 8.12
C TYR A 574 -30.25 11.45 7.13
N GLY A 575 -31.38 11.81 6.55
CA GLY A 575 -32.16 10.88 5.75
C GLY A 575 -32.60 9.66 6.58
N LYS A 576 -32.23 8.47 6.14
CA LYS A 576 -32.54 7.20 6.84
C LYS A 576 -31.42 6.71 7.76
N GLY A 577 -30.26 7.34 7.71
CA GLY A 577 -29.05 6.91 8.41
C GLY A 577 -28.62 7.82 9.55
N ALA A 578 -27.40 7.63 9.99
CA ALA A 578 -26.78 8.38 11.06
C ALA A 578 -25.32 8.72 10.75
N ALA A 579 -24.87 9.88 11.21
CA ALA A 579 -23.51 10.34 11.11
C ALA A 579 -22.94 10.68 12.48
N TYR A 580 -21.87 10.00 12.86
CA TYR A 580 -21.15 10.24 14.11
C TYR A 580 -19.87 11.02 13.83
N TYR A 581 -19.56 11.98 14.66
CA TYR A 581 -18.30 12.70 14.60
C TYR A 581 -17.55 12.61 15.94
N LEU A 582 -16.27 12.29 15.87
CA LEU A 582 -15.36 12.25 17.01
C LEU A 582 -14.41 13.45 16.89
N PHE A 583 -14.34 14.26 17.94
CA PHE A 583 -13.70 15.57 17.96
C PHE A 583 -12.18 15.58 17.86
N CYS A 584 -11.53 14.43 17.88
CA CYS A 584 -10.08 14.30 17.87
C CYS A 584 -9.61 13.38 16.73
N GLU A 585 -8.29 13.25 16.58
CA GLU A 585 -7.71 12.20 15.76
C GLU A 585 -8.28 10.83 16.15
N THR A 586 -8.05 9.81 15.32
CA THR A 586 -8.61 8.48 15.62
C THR A 586 -8.06 7.95 16.93
N GLU A 587 -8.89 7.97 17.95
CA GLU A 587 -8.58 7.52 19.30
C GLU A 587 -9.19 6.14 19.53
N PRO A 588 -8.42 5.14 19.99
CA PRO A 588 -8.86 3.75 20.02
C PRO A 588 -10.11 3.48 20.86
N GLU A 589 -10.22 4.06 22.05
CA GLU A 589 -11.33 3.79 22.95
C GLU A 589 -12.62 4.45 22.45
N LEU A 590 -12.53 5.72 22.02
CA LEU A 590 -13.72 6.44 21.53
C LEU A 590 -14.26 5.81 20.25
N LEU A 591 -13.37 5.49 19.28
CA LEU A 591 -13.80 4.82 18.06
C LEU A 591 -14.38 3.44 18.36
N GLY A 592 -13.72 2.68 19.24
CA GLY A 592 -14.18 1.34 19.63
C GLY A 592 -15.57 1.34 20.25
N GLU A 593 -15.85 2.27 21.16
CA GLU A 593 -17.16 2.39 21.82
C GLU A 593 -18.29 2.79 20.85
N VAL A 594 -18.02 3.76 19.97
CA VAL A 594 -18.99 4.17 18.92
C VAL A 594 -19.23 3.04 17.94
N LEU A 595 -18.19 2.33 17.53
CA LEU A 595 -18.31 1.18 16.63
C LEU A 595 -19.14 0.06 17.27
N ASP A 596 -18.92 -0.26 18.56
CA ASP A 596 -19.69 -1.28 19.28
C ASP A 596 -21.18 -0.90 19.38
N GLU A 597 -21.50 0.38 19.57
CA GLU A 597 -22.88 0.88 19.54
C GLU A 597 -23.50 0.71 18.15
N CYS A 598 -22.81 1.15 17.10
CA CYS A 598 -23.27 1.02 15.71
C CYS A 598 -23.48 -0.45 15.31
N CYS A 599 -22.56 -1.35 15.69
CA CYS A 599 -22.69 -2.77 15.42
C CYS A 599 -23.93 -3.38 16.11
N ARG A 600 -24.22 -2.97 17.35
CA ARG A 600 -25.46 -3.41 18.06
C ARG A 600 -26.69 -2.90 17.35
N GLU A 601 -26.74 -1.62 16.96
CA GLU A 601 -27.90 -1.03 16.23
C GLU A 601 -28.16 -1.76 14.89
N LYS A 602 -27.09 -2.19 14.20
CA LYS A 602 -27.16 -2.92 12.93
C LYS A 602 -27.27 -4.44 13.08
N SER A 603 -27.33 -4.95 14.31
CA SER A 603 -27.38 -6.40 14.62
C SER A 603 -26.20 -7.19 14.01
N MET A 604 -25.06 -6.56 13.89
CA MET A 604 -23.85 -7.21 13.36
C MET A 604 -23.32 -8.23 14.36
N GLN A 605 -22.90 -9.38 13.83
CA GLN A 605 -22.31 -10.45 14.63
C GLN A 605 -20.82 -10.62 14.28
N SER A 606 -20.00 -10.81 15.30
CA SER A 606 -18.59 -11.17 15.16
C SER A 606 -18.31 -12.53 15.79
N VAL A 607 -17.21 -13.14 15.40
CA VAL A 607 -16.74 -14.38 16.02
C VAL A 607 -16.18 -14.05 17.41
N VAL A 608 -16.61 -14.81 18.41
CA VAL A 608 -16.06 -14.67 19.77
C VAL A 608 -14.80 -15.50 19.89
N THR A 609 -13.69 -14.89 20.23
CA THR A 609 -12.38 -15.54 20.39
C THR A 609 -11.77 -15.19 21.75
N PRO A 610 -10.83 -16.00 22.27
CA PRO A 610 -10.03 -15.63 23.42
C PRO A 610 -9.25 -14.32 23.18
N GLN A 611 -8.90 -13.62 24.24
CA GLN A 611 -8.09 -12.40 24.15
C GLN A 611 -6.78 -12.64 23.37
N GLY A 612 -6.46 -11.75 22.43
CA GLY A 612 -5.27 -11.85 21.59
C GLY A 612 -5.37 -12.85 20.44
N VAL A 613 -6.52 -13.47 20.24
CA VAL A 613 -6.81 -14.35 19.11
C VAL A 613 -7.75 -13.64 18.15
N ILE A 614 -7.33 -13.55 16.88
CA ILE A 614 -8.15 -13.02 15.79
C ILE A 614 -8.75 -14.19 15.01
N GLY A 615 -10.06 -14.17 14.80
CA GLY A 615 -10.80 -15.21 14.11
C GLY A 615 -11.69 -14.68 13.00
N ARG A 616 -11.97 -15.51 12.03
CA ARG A 616 -12.94 -15.26 10.96
C ARG A 616 -13.79 -16.50 10.72
N LYS A 617 -15.06 -16.30 10.45
CA LYS A 617 -15.93 -17.37 9.98
C LYS A 617 -15.60 -17.67 8.51
N ILE A 618 -15.25 -18.90 8.20
CA ILE A 618 -14.84 -19.33 6.85
C ILE A 618 -15.89 -20.21 6.14
N ALA A 619 -16.92 -20.66 6.87
CA ALA A 619 -18.05 -21.41 6.31
C ALA A 619 -19.27 -21.25 7.20
N GLU A 620 -20.50 -21.43 6.65
CA GLU A 620 -21.74 -21.21 7.41
C GLU A 620 -21.93 -22.16 8.59
N ASN A 621 -21.34 -23.33 8.54
CA ASN A 621 -21.51 -24.39 9.56
C ASN A 621 -20.19 -24.84 10.22
N GLN A 622 -19.15 -24.05 10.16
CA GLN A 622 -17.85 -24.38 10.75
C GLN A 622 -17.23 -23.21 11.50
#